data_3ca179ebc4aa96e35a616c9ceb606021
#
_entry.id   3ca179ebc4aa96e35a616c9ceb606021
#
_cell.length_a   1.000
_cell.length_b   1.000
_cell.length_c   1.000
_cell.angle_alpha   90.00
_cell.angle_beta   90.00
_cell.angle_gamma   90.00
#
_symmetry.space_group_name_H-M   'P 1'
#
loop_
_entity.id
_entity.type
_entity.pdbx_description
1 polymer ?
#
loop_
_entity_poly.entity_id
_entity_poly.type
_entity_poly.pdbx_seq_one_letter_code
_entity_poly.pdbx_strand_id
1 'polypeptide(L)'
;MEDTIAAIATAYGEGGIGIIRISGERSLPILEDIFELRGNVDEIRSRRMNYGKIIDRENNRMIDEVLAVYMKGPSTYTAEDVVEINCHGSMVSLKNILSLVLRKGARLAEPGEFTKRAFLNGRIDLSQAEAVIDIVKAKTDKSFDIAVSQLEGNLSLKISEIRAKLLDMLVNKIGRAHV
;
A
#
# COMPACT_ATOMS: atom_id res chain seq x y z
N MET A 1 -0.28 -0.77 13.85
CA MET A 1 -1.43 -1.70 13.90
C MET A 1 -0.89 -3.11 13.99
N GLU A 2 -1.51 -3.96 14.79
CA GLU A 2 -0.94 -5.31 15.05
C GLU A 2 -1.33 -6.37 14.01
N ASP A 3 -2.28 -6.08 13.10
CA ASP A 3 -2.76 -7.04 12.11
C ASP A 3 -2.18 -6.82 10.71
N THR A 4 -1.96 -7.92 10.00
CA THR A 4 -1.51 -7.91 8.60
C THR A 4 -2.71 -8.04 7.68
N ILE A 5 -2.82 -7.16 6.69
CA ILE A 5 -3.91 -7.14 5.72
C ILE A 5 -3.47 -7.56 4.33
N ALA A 6 -4.40 -8.09 3.55
CA ALA A 6 -4.16 -8.46 2.16
C ALA A 6 -5.37 -8.15 1.28
N ALA A 7 -5.11 -7.79 0.02
CA ALA A 7 -6.13 -7.62 -1.01
C ALA A 7 -5.59 -7.82 -2.42
N ILE A 8 -6.50 -8.00 -3.38
CA ILE A 8 -6.20 -7.84 -4.81
C ILE A 8 -6.05 -6.34 -5.07
N ALA A 9 -4.88 -5.93 -5.55
CA ALA A 9 -4.53 -4.51 -5.77
C ALA A 9 -4.75 -4.04 -7.22
N THR A 10 -5.04 -4.95 -8.15
CA THR A 10 -5.37 -4.64 -9.55
C THR A 10 -6.87 -4.61 -9.78
N ALA A 11 -7.31 -3.97 -10.87
CA ALA A 11 -8.70 -3.96 -11.26
C ALA A 11 -9.25 -5.39 -11.49
N TYR A 12 -10.54 -5.58 -11.22
CA TYR A 12 -11.22 -6.85 -11.49
C TYR A 12 -11.38 -7.05 -13.00
N GLY A 13 -11.05 -8.22 -13.48
CA GLY A 13 -11.17 -8.61 -14.90
C GLY A 13 -10.04 -9.52 -15.35
N GLU A 14 -10.07 -9.94 -16.62
CA GLU A 14 -9.01 -10.71 -17.23
C GLU A 14 -7.88 -9.77 -17.66
N GLY A 15 -6.66 -10.10 -17.31
CA GLY A 15 -5.47 -9.31 -17.64
C GLY A 15 -4.21 -10.18 -17.70
N GLY A 16 -3.12 -9.64 -18.21
CA GLY A 16 -1.83 -10.35 -18.21
C GLY A 16 -1.26 -10.54 -16.81
N ILE A 17 -1.47 -9.56 -15.92
CA ILE A 17 -0.91 -9.54 -14.57
C ILE A 17 -2.01 -9.14 -13.58
N GLY A 18 -2.04 -9.85 -12.44
CA GLY A 18 -2.79 -9.48 -11.26
C GLY A 18 -1.86 -9.38 -10.06
N ILE A 19 -2.16 -8.49 -9.12
CA ILE A 19 -1.32 -8.21 -7.95
C ILE A 19 -2.10 -8.48 -6.67
N ILE A 20 -1.55 -9.32 -5.79
CA ILE A 20 -1.95 -9.41 -4.39
C ILE A 20 -0.99 -8.57 -3.57
N ARG A 21 -1.52 -7.63 -2.79
CA ARG A 21 -0.74 -6.82 -1.84
C ARG A 21 -1.03 -7.26 -0.42
N ILE A 22 0.04 -7.37 0.37
CA ILE A 22 0.01 -7.72 1.79
C ILE A 22 0.74 -6.60 2.54
N SER A 23 0.20 -6.09 3.64
CA SER A 23 0.82 -5.05 4.47
C SER A 23 0.70 -5.38 5.95
N GLY A 24 1.79 -5.23 6.67
CA GLY A 24 1.92 -5.49 8.10
C GLY A 24 3.10 -6.38 8.43
N GLU A 25 3.35 -6.58 9.73
CA GLU A 25 4.54 -7.27 10.26
C GLU A 25 4.70 -8.71 9.76
N ARG A 26 3.57 -9.40 9.49
CA ARG A 26 3.59 -10.79 9.01
C ARG A 26 3.69 -10.93 7.49
N SER A 27 3.88 -9.84 6.73
CA SER A 27 3.91 -9.88 5.26
C SER A 27 5.01 -10.81 4.74
N LEU A 28 6.24 -10.68 5.24
CA LEU A 28 7.36 -11.52 4.83
C LEU A 28 7.20 -12.98 5.31
N PRO A 29 6.89 -13.28 6.59
CA PRO A 29 6.62 -14.64 7.04
C PRO A 29 5.54 -15.37 6.24
N ILE A 30 4.45 -14.67 5.86
CA ILE A 30 3.40 -15.25 5.02
C ILE A 30 3.95 -15.59 3.63
N LEU A 31 4.72 -14.68 3.02
CA LEU A 31 5.34 -14.95 1.72
C LEU A 31 6.26 -16.16 1.78
N GLU A 32 7.14 -16.26 2.78
CA GLU A 32 8.10 -17.36 2.95
C GLU A 32 7.39 -18.72 3.12
N ASP A 33 6.22 -18.74 3.76
CA ASP A 33 5.45 -19.98 3.94
C ASP A 33 4.79 -20.49 2.65
N ILE A 34 4.40 -19.59 1.73
CA ILE A 34 3.66 -19.95 0.51
C ILE A 34 4.47 -19.88 -0.78
N PHE A 35 5.66 -19.28 -0.75
CA PHE A 35 6.49 -19.02 -1.93
C PHE A 35 7.71 -19.92 -1.98
N GLU A 36 7.94 -20.52 -3.13
CA GLU A 36 9.13 -21.30 -3.44
C GLU A 36 9.96 -20.56 -4.48
N LEU A 37 11.13 -20.08 -4.06
CA LEU A 37 12.10 -19.42 -4.93
C LEU A 37 12.58 -20.34 -6.03
N ARG A 38 12.75 -19.82 -7.24
CA ARG A 38 13.38 -20.54 -8.36
C ARG A 38 14.78 -19.99 -8.61
N GLY A 39 15.77 -20.88 -8.71
CA GLY A 39 17.18 -20.54 -8.98
C GLY A 39 18.05 -20.65 -7.71
N ASN A 40 19.30 -20.19 -7.83
CA ASN A 40 20.31 -20.24 -6.75
C ASN A 40 20.19 -19.03 -5.80
N VAL A 41 19.00 -18.72 -5.33
CA VAL A 41 18.75 -17.61 -4.39
C VAL A 41 18.20 -18.21 -3.11
N ASP A 42 18.94 -18.06 -2.01
CA ASP A 42 18.61 -18.70 -0.73
C ASP A 42 17.70 -17.85 0.16
N GLU A 43 17.50 -16.56 -0.19
CA GLU A 43 16.72 -15.64 0.65
C GLU A 43 15.96 -14.57 -0.16
N ILE A 44 14.82 -14.11 0.37
CA ILE A 44 14.06 -12.98 -0.15
C ILE A 44 14.66 -11.69 0.38
N ARG A 45 15.32 -10.92 -0.48
CA ARG A 45 15.88 -9.60 -0.13
C ARG A 45 14.89 -8.49 -0.40
N SER A 46 14.86 -7.51 0.51
CA SER A 46 14.00 -6.34 0.34
C SER A 46 14.29 -5.60 -0.97
N ARG A 47 13.23 -5.20 -1.67
CA ARG A 47 13.23 -4.43 -2.92
C ARG A 47 13.82 -5.16 -4.12
N ARG A 48 13.93 -6.47 -4.06
CA ARG A 48 14.32 -7.33 -5.17
C ARG A 48 13.12 -8.14 -5.64
N MET A 49 12.90 -8.14 -6.95
CA MET A 49 11.90 -9.00 -7.57
C MET A 49 12.43 -10.44 -7.60
N ASN A 50 11.65 -11.37 -7.09
CA ASN A 50 12.00 -12.78 -7.00
C ASN A 50 11.03 -13.61 -7.84
N TYR A 51 11.58 -14.47 -8.72
CA TYR A 51 10.79 -15.40 -9.50
C TYR A 51 10.63 -16.73 -8.76
N GLY A 52 9.41 -17.27 -8.76
CA GLY A 52 9.13 -18.52 -8.08
C GLY A 52 7.68 -18.98 -8.25
N LYS A 53 7.24 -19.83 -7.35
CA LYS A 53 5.92 -20.46 -7.38
C LYS A 53 5.19 -20.21 -6.08
N ILE A 54 3.87 -19.99 -6.16
CA ILE A 54 2.99 -20.08 -5.00
C ILE A 54 2.51 -21.51 -4.83
N ILE A 55 2.77 -22.07 -3.66
CA ILE A 55 2.44 -23.45 -3.32
C ILE A 55 1.58 -23.47 -2.07
N ASP A 56 0.44 -24.11 -2.16
CA ASP A 56 -0.35 -24.54 -1.01
C ASP A 56 0.27 -25.83 -0.46
N ARG A 57 1.12 -25.70 0.57
CA ARG A 57 1.85 -26.83 1.17
C ARG A 57 0.93 -27.82 1.88
N GLU A 58 -0.26 -27.37 2.35
CA GLU A 58 -1.23 -28.23 3.02
C GLU A 58 -1.87 -29.24 2.04
N ASN A 59 -2.10 -28.78 0.81
CA ASN A 59 -2.70 -29.59 -0.25
C ASN A 59 -1.68 -30.08 -1.29
N ASN A 60 -0.39 -29.80 -1.07
CA ASN A 60 0.72 -30.07 -2.00
C ASN A 60 0.39 -29.63 -3.45
N ARG A 61 -0.20 -28.43 -3.58
CA ARG A 61 -0.69 -27.91 -4.85
C ARG A 61 0.02 -26.63 -5.23
N MET A 62 0.64 -26.62 -6.41
CA MET A 62 1.08 -25.38 -7.06
C MET A 62 -0.15 -24.58 -7.52
N ILE A 63 -0.19 -23.29 -7.18
CA ILE A 63 -1.28 -22.38 -7.56
C ILE A 63 -0.90 -21.60 -8.80
N ASP A 64 0.29 -20.96 -8.80
CA ASP A 64 0.73 -20.14 -9.93
C ASP A 64 2.26 -19.95 -9.94
N GLU A 65 2.83 -19.60 -11.09
CA GLU A 65 4.18 -19.03 -11.19
C GLU A 65 4.09 -17.51 -11.11
N VAL A 66 4.94 -16.89 -10.26
CA VAL A 66 4.78 -15.49 -9.90
C VAL A 66 6.12 -14.77 -9.79
N LEU A 67 6.05 -13.44 -9.81
CA LEU A 67 7.12 -12.57 -9.37
C LEU A 67 6.70 -11.94 -8.04
N ALA A 68 7.47 -12.14 -6.98
CA ALA A 68 7.18 -11.57 -5.67
C ALA A 68 8.25 -10.55 -5.26
N VAL A 69 7.81 -9.47 -4.63
CA VAL A 69 8.70 -8.46 -4.04
C VAL A 69 8.31 -8.21 -2.60
N TYR A 70 9.31 -8.23 -1.73
CA TYR A 70 9.19 -7.75 -0.35
C TYR A 70 9.79 -6.36 -0.23
N MET A 71 9.13 -5.47 0.47
CA MET A 71 9.56 -4.11 0.74
C MET A 71 9.50 -3.86 2.25
N LYS A 72 10.67 -3.74 2.87
CA LYS A 72 10.78 -3.47 4.31
C LYS A 72 10.41 -2.02 4.62
N GLY A 73 9.56 -1.84 5.63
CA GLY A 73 9.21 -0.53 6.19
C GLY A 73 10.43 0.21 6.77
N PRO A 74 10.30 1.54 7.01
CA PRO A 74 9.12 2.38 6.80
C PRO A 74 8.99 2.95 5.38
N SER A 75 9.97 2.80 4.49
CA SER A 75 9.95 3.39 3.13
C SER A 75 9.07 2.57 2.17
N THR A 76 7.82 2.34 2.49
CA THR A 76 6.80 1.60 1.72
C THR A 76 5.53 2.43 1.57
N TYR A 77 4.53 1.92 0.87
CA TYR A 77 3.27 2.66 0.70
C TYR A 77 2.54 2.92 2.02
N THR A 78 2.49 1.93 2.91
CA THR A 78 1.80 2.01 4.20
C THR A 78 2.71 2.41 5.36
N ALA A 79 4.01 2.59 5.12
CA ALA A 79 5.08 2.66 6.11
C ALA A 79 5.23 1.39 6.98
N GLU A 80 4.57 0.29 6.61
CA GLU A 80 4.72 -1.04 7.18
C GLU A 80 5.56 -1.92 6.25
N ASP A 81 5.86 -3.15 6.65
CA ASP A 81 6.38 -4.17 5.74
C ASP A 81 5.32 -4.52 4.69
N VAL A 82 5.70 -4.52 3.43
CA VAL A 82 4.78 -4.77 2.30
C VAL A 82 5.33 -5.88 1.42
N VAL A 83 4.44 -6.77 0.99
CA VAL A 83 4.69 -7.76 -0.05
C VAL A 83 3.73 -7.52 -1.21
N GLU A 84 4.24 -7.62 -2.43
CA GLU A 84 3.43 -7.71 -3.64
C GLU A 84 3.76 -9.00 -4.38
N ILE A 85 2.71 -9.76 -4.71
CA ILE A 85 2.77 -10.99 -5.49
C ILE A 85 2.13 -10.70 -6.84
N ASN A 86 2.95 -10.67 -7.89
CA ASN A 86 2.53 -10.46 -9.26
C ASN A 86 2.30 -11.83 -9.90
N CYS A 87 1.05 -12.19 -10.06
CA CYS A 87 0.59 -13.47 -10.63
C CYS A 87 -0.09 -13.28 -11.98
N HIS A 88 -0.50 -14.36 -12.63
CA HIS A 88 -1.35 -14.23 -13.82
C HIS A 88 -2.68 -13.55 -13.46
N GLY A 89 -3.14 -12.64 -14.32
CA GLY A 89 -4.35 -11.83 -14.13
C GLY A 89 -5.66 -12.61 -14.28
N SER A 90 -5.67 -13.88 -13.91
CA SER A 90 -6.87 -14.72 -13.84
C SER A 90 -7.55 -14.54 -12.49
N MET A 91 -8.86 -14.31 -12.49
CA MET A 91 -9.66 -14.24 -11.26
C MET A 91 -9.56 -15.51 -10.40
N VAL A 92 -9.30 -16.67 -11.02
CA VAL A 92 -9.14 -17.94 -10.31
C VAL A 92 -7.78 -17.94 -9.58
N SER A 93 -6.69 -17.56 -10.25
CA SER A 93 -5.36 -17.44 -9.65
C SER A 93 -5.37 -16.43 -8.48
N LEU A 94 -5.87 -15.22 -8.72
CA LEU A 94 -5.98 -14.17 -7.71
C LEU A 94 -6.77 -14.61 -6.46
N LYS A 95 -7.94 -15.23 -6.64
CA LYS A 95 -8.75 -15.72 -5.53
C LYS A 95 -8.07 -16.84 -4.76
N ASN A 96 -7.41 -17.77 -5.45
CA ASN A 96 -6.70 -18.87 -4.80
C ASN A 96 -5.52 -18.38 -3.98
N ILE A 97 -4.71 -17.46 -4.53
CA ILE A 97 -3.57 -16.87 -3.82
C ILE A 97 -4.06 -16.05 -2.62
N LEU A 98 -5.05 -15.18 -2.81
CA LEU A 98 -5.62 -14.39 -1.71
C LEU A 98 -6.17 -15.30 -0.59
N SER A 99 -6.95 -16.33 -0.93
CA SER A 99 -7.45 -17.30 0.05
C SER A 99 -6.34 -17.99 0.82
N LEU A 100 -5.23 -18.35 0.15
CA LEU A 100 -4.07 -18.94 0.81
C LEU A 100 -3.42 -17.96 1.78
N VAL A 101 -3.19 -16.71 1.35
CA VAL A 101 -2.63 -15.64 2.19
C VAL A 101 -3.49 -15.39 3.43
N LEU A 102 -4.82 -15.38 3.29
CA LEU A 102 -5.74 -15.21 4.42
C LEU A 102 -5.69 -16.40 5.39
N ARG A 103 -5.61 -17.64 4.90
CA ARG A 103 -5.42 -18.83 5.76
C ARG A 103 -4.09 -18.78 6.54
N LYS A 104 -3.06 -18.12 5.99
CA LYS A 104 -1.75 -17.96 6.64
C LYS A 104 -1.71 -16.80 7.64
N GLY A 105 -2.84 -16.16 7.89
CA GLY A 105 -3.05 -15.22 8.99
C GLY A 105 -3.04 -13.75 8.62
N ALA A 106 -3.15 -13.42 7.34
CA ALA A 106 -3.59 -12.08 6.95
C ALA A 106 -5.11 -11.96 7.08
N ARG A 107 -5.60 -10.74 7.31
CA ARG A 107 -7.01 -10.37 7.21
C ARG A 107 -7.29 -9.74 5.85
N LEU A 108 -8.49 -9.90 5.32
CA LEU A 108 -8.91 -9.16 4.13
C LEU A 108 -8.93 -7.65 4.44
N ALA A 109 -8.29 -6.86 3.58
CA ALA A 109 -8.29 -5.41 3.72
C ALA A 109 -9.67 -4.82 3.45
N GLU A 110 -10.04 -3.79 4.20
CA GLU A 110 -11.20 -2.95 3.91
C GLU A 110 -10.93 -2.04 2.69
N PRO A 111 -11.97 -1.57 1.99
CA PRO A 111 -11.78 -0.59 0.92
C PRO A 111 -11.02 0.65 1.41
N GLY A 112 -9.92 1.01 0.73
CA GLY A 112 -9.08 2.15 1.08
C GLY A 112 -8.14 1.94 2.28
N GLU A 113 -8.09 0.74 2.88
CA GLU A 113 -7.34 0.51 4.12
C GLU A 113 -5.83 0.72 3.97
N PHE A 114 -5.23 0.38 2.84
CA PHE A 114 -3.81 0.66 2.62
C PHE A 114 -3.50 2.16 2.68
N THR A 115 -4.34 3.00 2.09
CA THR A 115 -4.20 4.47 2.14
C THR A 115 -4.48 5.01 3.54
N LYS A 116 -5.48 4.45 4.25
CA LYS A 116 -5.75 4.77 5.64
C LYS A 116 -4.54 4.47 6.54
N ARG A 117 -3.85 3.33 6.35
CA ARG A 117 -2.61 2.99 7.07
C ARG A 117 -1.47 3.94 6.74
N ALA A 118 -1.31 4.31 5.47
CA ALA A 118 -0.33 5.32 5.06
C ALA A 118 -0.53 6.65 5.79
N PHE A 119 -1.78 7.09 5.96
CA PHE A 119 -2.15 8.28 6.73
C PHE A 119 -1.88 8.10 8.23
N LEU A 120 -2.36 7.01 8.83
CA LEU A 120 -2.21 6.76 10.27
C LEU A 120 -0.74 6.59 10.69
N ASN A 121 0.10 6.05 9.81
CA ASN A 121 1.53 5.91 10.01
C ASN A 121 2.33 7.19 9.64
N GLY A 122 1.65 8.29 9.33
CA GLY A 122 2.26 9.59 9.08
C GLY A 122 3.03 9.72 7.77
N ARG A 123 2.87 8.78 6.83
CA ARG A 123 3.52 8.87 5.52
C ARG A 123 2.88 9.92 4.61
N ILE A 124 1.57 10.05 4.68
CA ILE A 124 0.78 11.04 3.93
C ILE A 124 -0.16 11.77 4.89
N ASP A 125 -0.54 12.99 4.57
CA ASP A 125 -1.57 13.73 5.28
C ASP A 125 -2.98 13.39 4.76
N LEU A 126 -4.03 13.94 5.42
CA LEU A 126 -5.41 13.66 5.06
C LEU A 126 -5.74 14.14 3.63
N SER A 127 -5.27 15.31 3.24
CA SER A 127 -5.46 15.86 1.91
C SER A 127 -4.84 14.98 0.82
N GLN A 128 -3.64 14.46 1.08
CA GLN A 128 -2.97 13.51 0.20
C GLN A 128 -3.71 12.17 0.13
N ALA A 129 -4.26 11.69 1.26
CA ALA A 129 -5.05 10.46 1.29
C ALA A 129 -6.34 10.57 0.46
N GLU A 130 -7.02 11.71 0.50
CA GLU A 130 -8.18 11.99 -0.35
C GLU A 130 -7.79 12.06 -1.83
N ALA A 131 -6.66 12.70 -2.15
CA ALA A 131 -6.17 12.81 -3.52
C ALA A 131 -5.91 11.46 -4.20
N VAL A 132 -5.53 10.42 -3.45
CA VAL A 132 -5.32 9.07 -4.01
C VAL A 132 -6.58 8.53 -4.69
N ILE A 133 -7.76 8.69 -4.08
CA ILE A 133 -9.01 8.21 -4.67
C ILE A 133 -9.44 9.10 -5.86
N ASP A 134 -9.14 10.40 -5.79
CA ASP A 134 -9.46 11.33 -6.87
C ASP A 134 -8.62 11.05 -8.12
N ILE A 135 -7.34 10.69 -7.96
CA ILE A 135 -6.49 10.22 -9.07
C ILE A 135 -7.10 8.98 -9.73
N VAL A 136 -7.51 7.98 -8.94
CA VAL A 136 -8.08 6.72 -9.45
C VAL A 136 -9.42 6.95 -10.18
N LYS A 137 -10.21 7.94 -9.74
CA LYS A 137 -11.52 8.27 -10.30
C LYS A 137 -11.50 9.36 -11.37
N ALA A 138 -10.36 10.00 -11.62
CA ALA A 138 -10.25 11.09 -12.58
C ALA A 138 -10.68 10.64 -13.98
N LYS A 139 -11.53 11.44 -14.62
CA LYS A 139 -12.04 11.19 -15.97
C LYS A 139 -11.56 12.22 -17.00
N THR A 140 -10.86 13.25 -16.55
CA THR A 140 -10.30 14.30 -17.40
C THR A 140 -8.89 14.65 -16.94
N ASP A 141 -8.04 15.09 -17.87
CA ASP A 141 -6.66 15.50 -17.56
C ASP A 141 -6.65 16.59 -16.48
N LYS A 142 -7.57 17.56 -16.57
CA LYS A 142 -7.67 18.63 -15.57
C LYS A 142 -8.00 18.12 -14.17
N SER A 143 -8.89 17.13 -14.02
CA SER A 143 -9.20 16.54 -12.70
C SER A 143 -8.02 15.72 -12.18
N PHE A 144 -7.30 15.03 -13.06
CA PHE A 144 -6.10 14.31 -12.74
C PHE A 144 -4.98 15.24 -12.24
N ASP A 145 -4.69 16.34 -12.96
CA ASP A 145 -3.67 17.32 -12.59
C ASP A 145 -3.93 17.95 -11.22
N ILE A 146 -5.20 18.26 -10.92
CA ILE A 146 -5.59 18.79 -9.61
C ILE A 146 -5.31 17.77 -8.51
N ALA A 147 -5.70 16.51 -8.71
CA ALA A 147 -5.49 15.45 -7.73
C ALA A 147 -4.00 15.14 -7.53
N VAL A 148 -3.20 15.16 -8.60
CA VAL A 148 -1.73 15.01 -8.51
C VAL A 148 -1.11 16.16 -7.70
N SER A 149 -1.48 17.42 -7.98
CA SER A 149 -1.01 18.57 -7.21
C SER A 149 -1.37 18.48 -5.72
N GLN A 150 -2.54 17.93 -5.40
CA GLN A 150 -2.95 17.70 -4.02
C GLN A 150 -2.15 16.57 -3.38
N LEU A 151 -1.86 15.48 -4.11
CA LEU A 151 -1.00 14.38 -3.65
C LEU A 151 0.45 14.84 -3.38
N GLU A 152 0.95 15.82 -4.13
CA GLU A 152 2.26 16.46 -3.88
C GLU A 152 2.29 17.30 -2.60
N GLY A 153 1.15 17.52 -1.92
CA GLY A 153 1.07 18.25 -0.67
C GLY A 153 0.90 19.77 -0.84
N ASN A 154 0.66 20.27 -2.03
CA ASN A 154 0.53 21.72 -2.30
C ASN A 154 -0.59 22.39 -1.50
N LEU A 155 -1.70 21.68 -1.24
CA LEU A 155 -2.77 22.18 -0.39
C LEU A 155 -2.32 22.31 1.07
N SER A 156 -1.66 21.32 1.61
CA SER A 156 -1.14 21.31 2.99
C SER A 156 -0.10 22.40 3.22
N LEU A 157 0.76 22.68 2.25
CA LEU A 157 1.70 23.81 2.30
C LEU A 157 0.97 25.14 2.41
N LYS A 158 -0.05 25.40 1.58
CA LYS A 158 -0.84 26.64 1.62
C LYS A 158 -1.59 26.80 2.95
N ILE A 159 -2.18 25.72 3.47
CA ILE A 159 -2.86 25.74 4.78
C ILE A 159 -1.86 26.07 5.88
N SER A 160 -0.66 25.48 5.86
CA SER A 160 0.40 25.75 6.83
C SER A 160 0.87 27.21 6.80
N GLU A 161 1.01 27.80 5.62
CA GLU A 161 1.33 29.24 5.45
C GLU A 161 0.24 30.16 6.05
N ILE A 162 -1.02 29.85 5.80
CA ILE A 162 -2.17 30.61 6.36
C ILE A 162 -2.19 30.47 7.88
N ARG A 163 -2.00 29.25 8.40
CA ARG A 163 -1.93 28.97 9.83
C ARG A 163 -0.80 29.76 10.51
N ALA A 164 0.39 29.80 9.92
CA ALA A 164 1.52 30.57 10.45
C ALA A 164 1.18 32.05 10.54
N LYS A 165 0.58 32.64 9.50
CA LYS A 165 0.16 34.05 9.50
C LYS A 165 -0.90 34.33 10.58
N LEU A 166 -1.86 33.45 10.78
CA LEU A 166 -2.89 33.60 11.82
C LEU A 166 -2.26 33.52 13.23
N LEU A 167 -1.33 32.61 13.46
CA LEU A 167 -0.61 32.51 14.72
C LEU A 167 0.20 33.76 15.02
N ASP A 168 0.91 34.32 14.05
CA ASP A 168 1.63 35.59 14.16
C ASP A 168 0.71 36.76 14.55
N MET A 169 -0.48 36.84 13.93
CA MET A 169 -1.48 37.86 14.27
C MET A 169 -1.98 37.70 15.71
N LEU A 170 -2.21 36.46 16.18
CA LEU A 170 -2.63 36.16 17.54
C LEU A 170 -1.56 36.56 18.55
N VAL A 171 -0.30 36.17 18.34
CA VAL A 171 0.82 36.50 19.20
C VAL A 171 1.00 38.02 19.31
N ASN A 172 0.97 38.73 18.19
CA ASN A 172 1.06 40.19 18.18
C ASN A 172 -0.10 40.89 18.90
N LYS A 173 -1.31 40.32 18.85
CA LYS A 173 -2.47 40.87 19.56
C LYS A 173 -2.39 40.64 21.07
N ILE A 174 -1.96 39.45 21.49
CA ILE A 174 -1.79 39.10 22.93
C ILE A 174 -0.65 39.91 23.54
N GLY A 175 0.49 40.05 22.82
CA GLY A 175 1.65 40.83 23.29
C GLY A 175 1.34 42.33 23.47
N ARG A 176 0.41 42.90 22.69
CA ARG A 176 -0.02 44.30 22.83
C ARG A 176 -1.08 44.53 23.93
N ALA A 177 -1.73 43.47 24.44
CA ALA A 177 -2.72 43.56 25.48
C ALA A 177 -2.10 43.55 26.90
N HIS A 178 -0.78 43.41 27.04
CA HIS A 178 -0.02 43.33 28.26
C HIS A 178 0.95 44.50 28.47
N VAL A 179 0.80 45.60 27.70
CA VAL A 179 1.55 46.87 27.92
C VAL A 179 0.61 47.99 28.39
#